data_aefdb023acf5d64e799e3c37c2483355
#
_entry.id   aefdb023acf5d64e799e3c37c2483355
#
_cell.length_a   1.000
_cell.length_b   1.000
_cell.length_c   1.000
_cell.angle_alpha   90.00
_cell.angle_beta   90.00
_cell.angle_gamma   90.00
#
_symmetry.space_group_name_H-M   'P 1'
#
loop_
_entity.id
_entity.type
_entity.pdbx_description
1 polymer ?
#
loop_
_entity_poly.entity_id
_entity_poly.type
_entity_poly.pdbx_seq_one_letter_code
_entity_poly.pdbx_strand_id
1 'polypeptide(L)'
;VVTLGWGNQDTALALGIVPVGVSAANYGYVTEHKLHEWTDEAFLELGESEPNVFDDTDGYDYEAISDAAPDVILAAYSGMTEEEYNTLSEIAPVVPFEETAWKTSWREQTIRNAEGLGMKEAGEELVKQTEDMIAEKVSEHPEFKGVKAGFFWISADDFSTFYAYLPADPRASYLQDLGFELPKSIKNLAGDDSDFSVTLSRESVEALSDIDLMVVYGDEELLKALQADKIMSEIPAIKNGAVVLLDSTSRLAASTTPSILSIPATIDEYLDVLSEACGKING
;
A
#
# COMPACT_ATOMS: atom_id res chain seq x y z
N VAL A 1 17.43 -16.06 2.53
CA VAL A 1 16.04 -15.55 2.38
C VAL A 1 15.87 -14.98 0.98
N VAL A 2 14.79 -15.36 0.27
CA VAL A 2 14.29 -14.67 -0.92
C VAL A 2 12.94 -14.03 -0.55
N THR A 3 12.63 -12.87 -1.15
CA THR A 3 11.34 -12.20 -0.93
C THR A 3 10.67 -11.92 -2.27
N LEU A 4 9.40 -12.30 -2.38
CA LEU A 4 8.60 -12.17 -3.60
C LEU A 4 7.32 -11.37 -3.33
N GLY A 5 6.85 -10.64 -4.33
CA GLY A 5 5.72 -9.72 -4.18
C GLY A 5 6.14 -8.36 -3.60
N TRP A 6 5.24 -7.66 -2.91
CA TRP A 6 5.46 -6.26 -2.51
C TRP A 6 5.79 -6.12 -1.02
N GLY A 7 6.88 -5.38 -0.71
CA GLY A 7 7.24 -4.98 0.65
C GLY A 7 7.68 -6.11 1.60
N ASN A 8 7.78 -7.36 1.13
CA ASN A 8 8.18 -8.49 1.98
C ASN A 8 9.65 -8.41 2.41
N GLN A 9 10.51 -7.85 1.56
CA GLN A 9 11.92 -7.57 1.84
C GLN A 9 12.09 -6.56 2.98
N ASP A 10 11.17 -5.64 3.14
CA ASP A 10 11.24 -4.58 4.14
C ASP A 10 11.26 -5.16 5.56
N THR A 11 10.51 -6.25 5.80
CA THR A 11 10.56 -6.95 7.10
C THR A 11 11.92 -7.59 7.36
N ALA A 12 12.49 -8.27 6.37
CA ALA A 12 13.79 -8.91 6.53
C ALA A 12 14.89 -7.86 6.82
N LEU A 13 14.90 -6.77 6.03
CA LEU A 13 15.86 -5.67 6.19
C LEU A 13 15.71 -4.97 7.54
N ALA A 14 14.46 -4.67 7.98
CA ALA A 14 14.20 -4.08 9.29
C ALA A 14 14.67 -4.96 10.45
N LEU A 15 14.72 -6.28 10.25
CA LEU A 15 15.25 -7.25 11.21
C LEU A 15 16.75 -7.51 11.04
N GLY A 16 17.44 -6.76 10.16
CA GLY A 16 18.89 -6.87 9.94
C GLY A 16 19.29 -8.06 9.08
N ILE A 17 18.37 -8.65 8.33
CA ILE A 17 18.63 -9.77 7.43
C ILE A 17 18.64 -9.26 6.00
N VAL A 18 19.76 -9.44 5.30
CA VAL A 18 19.91 -9.12 3.88
C VAL A 18 19.37 -10.28 3.04
N PRO A 19 18.28 -10.10 2.26
CA PRO A 19 17.82 -11.13 1.33
C PRO A 19 18.84 -11.42 0.24
N VAL A 20 18.95 -12.69 -0.18
CA VAL A 20 19.79 -13.12 -1.31
C VAL A 20 19.13 -12.88 -2.66
N GLY A 21 17.86 -12.46 -2.67
CA GLY A 21 17.12 -12.05 -3.85
C GLY A 21 15.76 -11.48 -3.48
N VAL A 22 15.31 -10.50 -4.24
CA VAL A 22 14.05 -9.77 -4.00
C VAL A 22 13.31 -9.48 -5.31
N SER A 23 11.98 -9.39 -5.29
CA SER A 23 11.18 -8.89 -6.41
C SER A 23 11.48 -7.43 -6.72
N ALA A 24 11.54 -7.08 -8.02
CA ALA A 24 11.63 -5.70 -8.46
C ALA A 24 10.39 -4.89 -8.03
N ALA A 25 10.60 -3.65 -7.62
CA ALA A 25 9.52 -2.70 -7.47
C ALA A 25 9.00 -2.30 -8.87
N ASN A 26 7.68 -2.32 -9.05
CA ASN A 26 7.03 -2.10 -10.35
C ASN A 26 5.97 -0.99 -10.32
N TYR A 27 5.91 -0.19 -9.23
CA TYR A 27 4.97 0.91 -9.07
C TYR A 27 5.58 2.06 -8.27
N GLY A 28 5.20 3.30 -8.62
CA GLY A 28 5.74 4.49 -8.00
C GLY A 28 7.17 4.80 -8.43
N TYR A 29 7.86 5.60 -7.63
CA TYR A 29 9.28 5.87 -7.86
C TYR A 29 10.12 4.64 -7.50
N VAL A 30 11.02 4.27 -8.39
CA VAL A 30 12.01 3.20 -8.20
C VAL A 30 13.42 3.72 -8.48
N THR A 31 14.40 3.22 -7.73
CA THR A 31 15.82 3.53 -7.90
C THR A 31 16.42 2.82 -9.12
N GLU A 32 17.68 3.07 -9.41
CA GLU A 32 18.43 2.35 -10.47
C GLU A 32 18.53 0.84 -10.20
N HIS A 33 18.46 0.43 -8.93
CA HIS A 33 18.42 -0.98 -8.52
C HIS A 33 17.02 -1.63 -8.65
N LYS A 34 16.02 -0.90 -9.21
CA LYS A 34 14.63 -1.35 -9.31
C LYS A 34 13.98 -1.65 -7.95
N LEU A 35 14.34 -0.89 -6.93
CA LEU A 35 13.80 -0.96 -5.58
C LEU A 35 13.15 0.36 -5.19
N HIS A 36 12.29 0.35 -4.17
CA HIS A 36 11.87 1.58 -3.54
C HIS A 36 13.04 2.19 -2.75
N GLU A 37 13.03 3.52 -2.61
CA GLU A 37 14.11 4.28 -1.98
C GLU A 37 14.43 3.77 -0.57
N TRP A 38 13.43 3.59 0.28
CA TRP A 38 13.63 3.06 1.65
C TRP A 38 14.18 1.64 1.69
N THR A 39 13.83 0.82 0.72
CA THR A 39 14.36 -0.55 0.59
C THR A 39 15.83 -0.51 0.18
N ASP A 40 16.16 0.31 -0.81
CA ASP A 40 17.53 0.49 -1.32
C ASP A 40 18.45 1.06 -0.25
N GLU A 41 17.98 2.08 0.49
CA GLU A 41 18.71 2.63 1.65
C GLU A 41 18.97 1.57 2.72
N ALA A 42 17.98 0.74 3.05
CA ALA A 42 18.13 -0.32 4.04
C ALA A 42 19.14 -1.40 3.61
N PHE A 43 19.22 -1.75 2.32
CA PHE A 43 20.27 -2.60 1.79
C PHE A 43 21.65 -1.99 1.99
N LEU A 44 21.82 -0.70 1.63
CA LEU A 44 23.07 0.03 1.79
C LEU A 44 23.51 0.11 3.26
N GLU A 45 22.58 0.37 4.18
CA GLU A 45 22.85 0.40 5.62
C GLU A 45 23.36 -0.95 6.16
N LEU A 46 22.86 -2.05 5.60
CA LEU A 46 23.29 -3.40 5.93
C LEU A 46 24.55 -3.85 5.18
N GLY A 47 25.13 -2.98 4.32
CA GLY A 47 26.38 -3.20 3.62
C GLY A 47 26.24 -3.91 2.26
N GLU A 48 25.02 -4.02 1.73
CA GLU A 48 24.76 -4.57 0.39
C GLU A 48 24.50 -3.42 -0.59
N SER A 49 25.38 -3.23 -1.57
CA SER A 49 25.31 -2.18 -2.58
C SER A 49 24.82 -2.64 -3.95
N GLU A 50 24.73 -3.94 -4.17
CA GLU A 50 24.32 -4.54 -5.45
C GLU A 50 23.31 -5.67 -5.18
N PRO A 51 22.11 -5.34 -4.68
CA PRO A 51 21.12 -6.35 -4.34
C PRO A 51 20.70 -7.16 -5.58
N ASN A 52 20.50 -8.47 -5.40
CA ASN A 52 19.99 -9.34 -6.45
C ASN A 52 18.48 -9.13 -6.61
N VAL A 53 18.05 -8.54 -7.72
CA VAL A 53 16.66 -8.15 -7.97
C VAL A 53 16.09 -8.95 -9.13
N PHE A 54 15.02 -9.68 -8.88
CA PHE A 54 14.29 -10.47 -9.89
C PHE A 54 13.28 -9.58 -10.63
N ASP A 55 13.21 -9.69 -11.95
CA ASP A 55 12.14 -9.14 -12.75
C ASP A 55 11.03 -10.19 -12.87
N ASP A 56 10.02 -10.09 -12.04
CA ASP A 56 8.88 -11.02 -11.97
C ASP A 56 7.59 -10.42 -12.58
N THR A 57 7.73 -9.43 -13.46
CA THR A 57 6.60 -8.77 -14.15
C THR A 57 5.77 -9.76 -14.99
N ASP A 58 6.42 -10.70 -15.66
CA ASP A 58 5.78 -11.73 -16.50
C ASP A 58 5.67 -13.10 -15.77
N GLY A 59 5.89 -13.13 -14.47
CA GLY A 59 5.90 -14.33 -13.63
C GLY A 59 7.26 -14.57 -12.96
N TYR A 60 7.30 -15.49 -11.99
CA TYR A 60 8.52 -15.76 -11.23
C TYR A 60 9.57 -16.48 -12.06
N ASP A 61 10.82 -15.98 -12.00
CA ASP A 61 11.99 -16.67 -12.55
C ASP A 61 12.48 -17.75 -11.56
N TYR A 62 11.88 -18.93 -11.66
CA TYR A 62 12.18 -20.06 -10.77
C TYR A 62 13.65 -20.51 -10.82
N GLU A 63 14.33 -20.35 -11.97
CA GLU A 63 15.74 -20.68 -12.11
C GLU A 63 16.61 -19.70 -11.33
N ALA A 64 16.40 -18.39 -11.49
CA ALA A 64 17.11 -17.36 -10.74
C ALA A 64 16.83 -17.46 -9.23
N ILE A 65 15.59 -17.75 -8.82
CA ILE A 65 15.23 -17.96 -7.41
C ILE A 65 15.95 -19.18 -6.84
N SER A 66 15.99 -20.28 -7.58
CA SER A 66 16.69 -21.50 -7.17
C SER A 66 18.20 -21.30 -7.08
N ASP A 67 18.78 -20.56 -8.04
CA ASP A 67 20.23 -20.26 -8.06
C ASP A 67 20.63 -19.37 -6.88
N ALA A 68 19.74 -18.52 -6.38
CA ALA A 68 19.95 -17.75 -5.15
C ALA A 68 19.98 -18.61 -3.87
N ALA A 69 19.65 -19.90 -3.96
CA ALA A 69 19.70 -20.91 -2.91
C ALA A 69 19.08 -20.45 -1.57
N PRO A 70 17.79 -20.04 -1.53
CA PRO A 70 17.15 -19.60 -0.30
C PRO A 70 16.87 -20.75 0.66
N ASP A 71 16.91 -20.46 1.98
CA ASP A 71 16.40 -21.34 3.02
C ASP A 71 14.89 -21.14 3.27
N VAL A 72 14.38 -19.95 2.91
CA VAL A 72 12.97 -19.57 3.03
C VAL A 72 12.62 -18.48 1.99
N ILE A 73 11.39 -18.52 1.50
CA ILE A 73 10.80 -17.54 0.59
C ILE A 73 9.66 -16.81 1.32
N LEU A 74 9.79 -15.48 1.46
CA LEU A 74 8.77 -14.63 2.08
C LEU A 74 7.88 -14.02 1.00
N ALA A 75 6.57 -14.23 1.10
CA ALA A 75 5.58 -13.77 0.13
C ALA A 75 4.23 -13.44 0.80
N ALA A 76 4.25 -12.96 2.06
CA ALA A 76 3.06 -12.70 2.86
C ALA A 76 2.13 -11.62 2.25
N TYR A 77 2.66 -10.72 1.42
CA TYR A 77 1.87 -9.81 0.59
C TYR A 77 2.22 -10.01 -0.87
N SER A 78 1.43 -10.78 -1.55
CA SER A 78 1.63 -11.19 -2.96
C SER A 78 0.33 -11.57 -3.64
N GLY A 79 0.38 -11.72 -4.96
CA GLY A 79 -0.69 -12.31 -5.78
C GLY A 79 -0.44 -13.76 -6.13
N MET A 80 0.43 -14.45 -5.40
CA MET A 80 0.85 -15.82 -5.69
C MET A 80 -0.33 -16.77 -5.84
N THR A 81 -0.35 -17.53 -6.91
CA THR A 81 -1.31 -18.61 -7.14
C THR A 81 -0.90 -19.90 -6.41
N GLU A 82 -1.84 -20.83 -6.24
CA GLU A 82 -1.54 -22.14 -5.67
C GLU A 82 -0.50 -22.92 -6.49
N GLU A 83 -0.50 -22.80 -7.82
CA GLU A 83 0.47 -23.42 -8.72
C GLU A 83 1.87 -22.86 -8.49
N GLU A 84 2.00 -21.54 -8.40
CA GLU A 84 3.27 -20.87 -8.10
C GLU A 84 3.77 -21.22 -6.70
N TYR A 85 2.89 -21.23 -5.68
CA TYR A 85 3.23 -21.68 -4.34
C TYR A 85 3.81 -23.10 -4.32
N ASN A 86 3.16 -24.03 -5.04
CA ASN A 86 3.62 -25.40 -5.11
C ASN A 86 5.00 -25.52 -5.77
N THR A 87 5.21 -24.78 -6.87
CA THR A 87 6.49 -24.77 -7.59
C THR A 87 7.61 -24.15 -6.74
N LEU A 88 7.37 -23.03 -6.09
CA LEU A 88 8.33 -22.36 -5.22
C LEU A 88 8.65 -23.23 -3.99
N SER A 89 7.67 -23.97 -3.48
CA SER A 89 7.85 -24.90 -2.34
C SER A 89 8.77 -26.08 -2.65
N GLU A 90 9.02 -26.38 -3.92
CA GLU A 90 10.06 -27.35 -4.31
C GLU A 90 11.48 -26.78 -4.17
N ILE A 91 11.63 -25.44 -4.15
CA ILE A 91 12.93 -24.76 -3.97
C ILE A 91 13.21 -24.57 -2.48
N ALA A 92 12.27 -23.95 -1.73
CA ALA A 92 12.40 -23.67 -0.30
C ALA A 92 11.02 -23.50 0.35
N PRO A 93 10.90 -23.63 1.70
CA PRO A 93 9.67 -23.29 2.40
C PRO A 93 9.18 -21.88 2.06
N VAL A 94 7.88 -21.72 1.77
CA VAL A 94 7.25 -20.45 1.39
C VAL A 94 6.35 -19.95 2.50
N VAL A 95 6.43 -18.66 2.83
CA VAL A 95 5.52 -17.94 3.72
C VAL A 95 4.55 -17.14 2.85
N PRO A 96 3.38 -17.67 2.50
CA PRO A 96 2.40 -16.96 1.67
C PRO A 96 1.51 -16.05 2.50
N PHE A 97 0.60 -15.30 1.83
CA PHE A 97 -0.55 -14.68 2.50
C PHE A 97 -1.46 -15.74 3.14
N GLU A 98 -2.30 -15.34 4.10
CA GLU A 98 -3.12 -16.30 4.88
C GLU A 98 -4.39 -16.74 4.14
N GLU A 99 -5.21 -15.79 3.70
CA GLU A 99 -6.53 -16.08 3.14
C GLU A 99 -6.65 -15.69 1.67
N THR A 100 -6.33 -14.44 1.35
CA THR A 100 -6.60 -13.88 0.03
C THR A 100 -5.42 -13.02 -0.44
N ALA A 101 -5.06 -13.17 -1.72
CA ALA A 101 -4.04 -12.34 -2.36
C ALA A 101 -4.32 -10.83 -2.18
N TRP A 102 -3.27 -10.07 -1.95
CA TRP A 102 -3.28 -8.59 -1.84
C TRP A 102 -4.13 -8.00 -0.70
N LYS A 103 -4.45 -8.78 0.33
CA LYS A 103 -5.25 -8.36 1.49
C LYS A 103 -4.49 -8.32 2.82
N THR A 104 -3.26 -8.76 2.84
CA THR A 104 -2.44 -8.78 4.05
C THR A 104 -2.12 -7.36 4.50
N SER A 105 -2.48 -6.99 5.71
CA SER A 105 -2.11 -5.71 6.30
C SER A 105 -0.59 -5.61 6.53
N TRP A 106 -0.05 -4.39 6.64
CA TRP A 106 1.38 -4.20 6.93
C TRP A 106 1.81 -4.84 8.26
N ARG A 107 0.90 -4.88 9.25
CA ARG A 107 1.11 -5.55 10.54
C ARG A 107 1.26 -7.06 10.37
N GLU A 108 0.30 -7.63 9.70
CA GLU A 108 0.27 -9.06 9.44
C GLU A 108 1.43 -9.50 8.54
N GLN A 109 1.74 -8.74 7.49
CA GLN A 109 2.89 -8.95 6.63
C GLN A 109 4.19 -8.99 7.45
N THR A 110 4.39 -8.00 8.33
CA THR A 110 5.56 -7.93 9.20
C THR A 110 5.66 -9.14 10.11
N ILE A 111 4.56 -9.49 10.81
CA ILE A 111 4.55 -10.61 11.76
C ILE A 111 4.77 -11.94 11.05
N ARG A 112 4.09 -12.19 9.93
CA ARG A 112 4.21 -13.45 9.17
C ARG A 112 5.61 -13.63 8.58
N ASN A 113 6.16 -12.60 7.98
CA ASN A 113 7.53 -12.64 7.45
C ASN A 113 8.56 -12.85 8.58
N ALA A 114 8.39 -12.16 9.71
CA ALA A 114 9.26 -12.36 10.88
C ALA A 114 9.12 -13.77 11.46
N GLU A 115 7.91 -14.34 11.50
CA GLU A 115 7.68 -15.74 11.94
C GLU A 115 8.38 -16.72 10.99
N GLY A 116 8.32 -16.49 9.67
CA GLY A 116 9.06 -17.27 8.67
C GLY A 116 10.58 -17.22 8.84
N LEU A 117 11.08 -16.12 9.41
CA LEU A 117 12.51 -15.95 9.78
C LEU A 117 12.84 -16.53 11.17
N GLY A 118 11.87 -17.06 11.92
CA GLY A 118 12.06 -17.48 13.30
C GLY A 118 12.22 -16.32 14.29
N MET A 119 11.79 -15.11 13.94
CA MET A 119 11.97 -13.86 14.69
C MET A 119 10.63 -13.19 15.04
N LYS A 120 9.58 -13.97 15.30
CA LYS A 120 8.22 -13.49 15.53
C LYS A 120 8.13 -12.36 16.56
N GLU A 121 8.76 -12.54 17.74
CA GLU A 121 8.73 -11.54 18.83
C GLU A 121 9.39 -10.21 18.39
N ALA A 122 10.44 -10.27 17.57
CA ALA A 122 11.06 -9.07 17.01
C ALA A 122 10.13 -8.37 15.98
N GLY A 123 9.40 -9.15 15.18
CA GLY A 123 8.37 -8.62 14.28
C GLY A 123 7.22 -7.95 15.02
N GLU A 124 6.72 -8.55 16.10
CA GLU A 124 5.69 -7.97 16.96
C GLU A 124 6.15 -6.65 17.61
N GLU A 125 7.42 -6.57 18.04
CA GLU A 125 8.01 -5.35 18.59
C GLU A 125 8.16 -4.25 17.51
N LEU A 126 8.58 -4.59 16.27
CA LEU A 126 8.62 -3.65 15.16
C LEU A 126 7.24 -3.08 14.85
N VAL A 127 6.20 -3.91 14.81
CA VAL A 127 4.82 -3.47 14.60
C VAL A 127 4.41 -2.48 15.69
N LYS A 128 4.65 -2.84 16.96
CA LYS A 128 4.32 -1.97 18.09
C LYS A 128 5.03 -0.61 17.99
N GLN A 129 6.32 -0.60 17.71
CA GLN A 129 7.10 0.65 17.58
C GLN A 129 6.57 1.53 16.45
N THR A 130 6.18 0.93 15.32
CA THR A 130 5.60 1.65 14.19
C THR A 130 4.20 2.19 14.54
N GLU A 131 3.37 1.42 15.24
CA GLU A 131 2.07 1.89 15.74
C GLU A 131 2.22 3.08 16.71
N ASP A 132 3.16 3.00 17.65
CA ASP A 132 3.45 4.08 18.60
C ASP A 132 3.90 5.35 17.83
N MET A 133 4.75 5.21 16.81
CA MET A 133 5.19 6.32 15.97
C MET A 133 4.03 6.91 15.15
N ILE A 134 3.19 6.09 14.51
CA ILE A 134 1.99 6.57 13.78
C ILE A 134 1.11 7.37 14.75
N ALA A 135 0.82 6.83 15.92
CA ALA A 135 -0.03 7.49 16.91
C ALA A 135 0.56 8.84 17.38
N GLU A 136 1.87 8.93 17.58
CA GLU A 136 2.56 10.18 17.90
C GLU A 136 2.38 11.21 16.79
N LYS A 137 2.71 10.86 15.55
CA LYS A 137 2.60 11.73 14.38
C LYS A 137 1.16 12.19 14.14
N VAL A 138 0.20 11.29 14.17
CA VAL A 138 -1.23 11.61 14.00
C VAL A 138 -1.76 12.53 15.13
N SER A 139 -1.20 12.46 16.32
CA SER A 139 -1.60 13.33 17.43
C SER A 139 -1.35 14.82 17.16
N GLU A 140 -0.45 15.14 16.21
CA GLU A 140 -0.14 16.50 15.76
C GLU A 140 -1.15 17.05 14.74
N HIS A 141 -2.07 16.18 14.25
CA HIS A 141 -3.08 16.47 13.23
C HIS A 141 -4.52 16.33 13.74
N PRO A 142 -4.95 17.17 14.70
CA PRO A 142 -6.32 17.10 15.26
C PRO A 142 -7.42 17.34 14.22
N GLU A 143 -7.10 17.94 13.08
CA GLU A 143 -8.00 18.20 11.96
C GLU A 143 -8.49 16.93 11.25
N PHE A 144 -7.81 15.80 11.40
CA PHE A 144 -8.24 14.53 10.80
C PHE A 144 -9.42 13.90 11.52
N LYS A 145 -9.62 14.29 12.77
CA LYS A 145 -10.66 13.70 13.62
C LYS A 145 -12.06 13.95 13.07
N GLY A 146 -12.78 12.87 12.79
CA GLY A 146 -14.14 12.90 12.27
C GLY A 146 -14.22 13.09 10.75
N VAL A 147 -13.09 13.28 10.07
CA VAL A 147 -13.03 13.36 8.60
C VAL A 147 -13.15 11.95 8.00
N LYS A 148 -14.09 11.78 7.07
CA LYS A 148 -14.30 10.52 6.37
C LYS A 148 -13.52 10.51 5.07
N ALA A 149 -12.48 9.66 5.01
CA ALA A 149 -11.59 9.57 3.87
C ALA A 149 -11.75 8.24 3.13
N GLY A 150 -11.67 8.29 1.79
CA GLY A 150 -11.66 7.11 0.94
C GLY A 150 -10.53 7.15 -0.08
N PHE A 151 -10.04 5.95 -0.46
CA PHE A 151 -9.02 5.78 -1.48
C PHE A 151 -9.66 5.27 -2.78
N PHE A 152 -9.31 5.88 -3.93
CA PHE A 152 -9.95 5.60 -5.21
C PHE A 152 -8.94 5.49 -6.35
N TRP A 153 -9.35 4.82 -7.42
CA TRP A 153 -8.71 4.90 -8.71
C TRP A 153 -9.73 5.37 -9.76
N ILE A 154 -9.39 6.44 -10.47
CA ILE A 154 -10.26 7.08 -11.46
C ILE A 154 -9.42 7.35 -12.70
N SER A 155 -9.87 6.86 -13.88
CA SER A 155 -9.22 7.18 -15.14
C SER A 155 -9.52 8.62 -15.56
N ALA A 156 -8.49 9.35 -15.98
CA ALA A 156 -8.67 10.69 -16.54
C ALA A 156 -9.44 10.70 -17.88
N ASP A 157 -9.37 9.60 -18.62
CA ASP A 157 -9.97 9.49 -19.96
C ASP A 157 -11.45 9.07 -19.93
N ASP A 158 -11.90 8.41 -18.86
CA ASP A 158 -13.25 7.87 -18.78
C ASP A 158 -13.74 7.79 -17.32
N PHE A 159 -14.78 8.53 -16.99
CA PHE A 159 -15.45 8.52 -15.69
C PHE A 159 -16.65 7.59 -15.62
N SER A 160 -16.93 6.79 -16.65
CA SER A 160 -18.08 5.87 -16.68
C SER A 160 -17.99 4.82 -15.56
N THR A 161 -16.78 4.41 -15.24
CA THR A 161 -16.46 3.48 -14.14
C THR A 161 -15.20 3.92 -13.41
N PHE A 162 -15.16 3.64 -12.11
CA PHE A 162 -14.00 3.89 -11.25
C PHE A 162 -13.97 2.88 -10.10
N TYR A 163 -12.86 2.82 -9.37
CA TYR A 163 -12.70 1.88 -8.28
C TYR A 163 -12.67 2.62 -6.94
N ALA A 164 -13.39 2.08 -5.94
CA ALA A 164 -13.18 2.42 -4.53
C ALA A 164 -12.43 1.26 -3.88
N TYR A 165 -11.32 1.57 -3.19
CA TYR A 165 -10.62 0.57 -2.38
C TYR A 165 -11.38 0.36 -1.07
N LEU A 166 -11.55 -0.91 -0.70
CA LEU A 166 -12.33 -1.33 0.46
C LEU A 166 -11.42 -1.49 1.70
N PRO A 167 -11.96 -1.56 2.92
CA PRO A 167 -11.16 -1.65 4.14
C PRO A 167 -10.17 -2.83 4.20
N ALA A 168 -10.41 -3.88 3.41
CA ALA A 168 -9.49 -5.00 3.28
C ALA A 168 -8.22 -4.68 2.48
N ASP A 169 -8.22 -3.59 1.70
CA ASP A 169 -7.05 -3.10 0.99
C ASP A 169 -6.13 -2.31 1.94
N PRO A 170 -4.80 -2.60 1.95
CA PRO A 170 -3.86 -1.88 2.81
C PRO A 170 -3.86 -0.35 2.63
N ARG A 171 -4.11 0.17 1.43
CA ARG A 171 -4.18 1.62 1.17
C ARG A 171 -5.37 2.28 1.86
N ALA A 172 -6.52 1.63 1.82
CA ALA A 172 -7.74 2.12 2.46
C ALA A 172 -7.68 1.97 3.99
N SER A 173 -7.14 0.86 4.50
CA SER A 173 -6.98 0.65 5.94
C SER A 173 -5.93 1.58 6.54
N TYR A 174 -4.89 1.94 5.81
CA TYR A 174 -3.87 2.86 6.29
C TYR A 174 -4.43 4.27 6.57
N LEU A 175 -5.42 4.75 5.81
CA LEU A 175 -6.10 6.00 6.13
C LEU A 175 -6.75 5.97 7.52
N GLN A 176 -7.23 4.82 7.97
CA GLN A 176 -7.80 4.67 9.32
C GLN A 176 -6.69 4.69 10.39
N ASP A 177 -5.52 4.09 10.10
CA ASP A 177 -4.32 4.20 10.95
C ASP A 177 -3.89 5.67 11.12
N LEU A 178 -4.04 6.48 10.06
CA LEU A 178 -3.76 7.92 10.07
C LEU A 178 -4.87 8.79 10.71
N GLY A 179 -5.87 8.18 11.35
CA GLY A 179 -6.87 8.87 12.16
C GLY A 179 -8.15 9.28 11.43
N PHE A 180 -8.31 8.91 10.16
CA PHE A 180 -9.54 9.16 9.40
C PHE A 180 -10.63 8.15 9.72
N GLU A 181 -11.88 8.58 9.59
CA GLU A 181 -13.03 7.68 9.73
C GLU A 181 -13.33 6.98 8.40
N LEU A 182 -13.72 5.70 8.48
CA LEU A 182 -14.22 4.97 7.34
C LEU A 182 -15.61 5.50 6.93
N PRO A 183 -15.80 5.97 5.68
CA PRO A 183 -17.12 6.40 5.20
C PRO A 183 -18.14 5.25 5.28
N LYS A 184 -19.37 5.57 5.66
CA LYS A 184 -20.45 4.57 5.69
C LYS A 184 -20.75 4.00 4.30
N SER A 185 -20.64 4.84 3.27
CA SER A 185 -20.76 4.42 1.88
C SER A 185 -19.79 3.30 1.54
N ILE A 186 -18.52 3.48 1.84
CA ILE A 186 -17.46 2.47 1.61
C ILE A 186 -17.72 1.21 2.43
N LYS A 187 -18.09 1.36 3.70
CA LYS A 187 -18.45 0.23 4.56
C LYS A 187 -19.61 -0.60 4.00
N ASN A 188 -20.62 0.06 3.45
CA ASN A 188 -21.76 -0.63 2.84
C ASN A 188 -21.43 -1.32 1.52
N LEU A 189 -20.42 -0.82 0.80
CA LEU A 189 -19.93 -1.42 -0.44
C LEU A 189 -19.05 -2.65 -0.20
N ALA A 190 -18.42 -2.75 0.97
CA ALA A 190 -17.49 -3.83 1.32
C ALA A 190 -18.15 -5.23 1.40
N GLY A 191 -19.49 -5.32 1.52
CA GLY A 191 -20.22 -6.60 1.55
C GLY A 191 -19.66 -7.56 2.61
N ASP A 192 -19.38 -8.79 2.20
CA ASP A 192 -18.89 -9.87 3.07
C ASP A 192 -17.33 -9.91 3.18
N ASP A 193 -16.64 -8.78 3.05
CA ASP A 193 -15.18 -8.61 3.23
C ASP A 193 -14.26 -9.37 2.26
N SER A 194 -14.80 -9.93 1.17
CA SER A 194 -13.99 -10.77 0.27
C SER A 194 -13.15 -9.98 -0.74
N ASP A 195 -13.52 -8.75 -1.08
CA ASP A 195 -12.88 -7.96 -2.13
C ASP A 195 -12.03 -6.82 -1.56
N PHE A 196 -10.89 -6.51 -2.20
CA PHE A 196 -10.03 -5.38 -1.85
C PHE A 196 -10.50 -4.07 -2.51
N SER A 197 -11.31 -4.16 -3.57
CA SER A 197 -11.89 -3.01 -4.27
C SER A 197 -13.25 -3.35 -4.86
N VAL A 198 -14.03 -2.31 -5.15
CA VAL A 198 -15.29 -2.42 -5.87
C VAL A 198 -15.30 -1.49 -7.07
N THR A 199 -15.80 -1.99 -8.20
CA THR A 199 -16.06 -1.17 -9.38
C THR A 199 -17.38 -0.44 -9.21
N LEU A 200 -17.33 0.87 -9.31
CA LEU A 200 -18.50 1.75 -9.26
C LEU A 200 -18.79 2.32 -10.63
N SER A 201 -20.07 2.44 -10.97
CA SER A 201 -20.49 3.22 -12.12
C SER A 201 -20.62 4.70 -11.73
N ARG A 202 -20.49 5.58 -12.70
CA ARG A 202 -20.73 7.02 -12.53
C ARG A 202 -22.11 7.32 -11.92
N GLU A 203 -23.13 6.49 -12.19
CA GLU A 203 -24.48 6.64 -11.64
C GLU A 203 -24.54 6.37 -10.13
N SER A 204 -23.51 5.73 -9.56
CA SER A 204 -23.44 5.41 -8.13
C SER A 204 -22.89 6.56 -7.26
N VAL A 205 -22.55 7.69 -7.84
CA VAL A 205 -21.93 8.85 -7.15
C VAL A 205 -22.76 9.36 -5.98
N GLU A 206 -24.09 9.34 -6.06
CA GLU A 206 -24.96 9.74 -4.95
C GLU A 206 -24.70 8.94 -3.65
N ALA A 207 -24.27 7.68 -3.79
CA ALA A 207 -23.92 6.84 -2.64
C ALA A 207 -22.67 7.33 -1.90
N LEU A 208 -21.79 8.13 -2.56
CA LEU A 208 -20.54 8.65 -2.03
C LEU A 208 -20.69 10.04 -1.38
N SER A 209 -21.90 10.44 -1.02
CA SER A 209 -22.20 11.76 -0.46
C SER A 209 -21.60 12.02 0.93
N ASP A 210 -21.02 11.00 1.58
CA ASP A 210 -20.35 11.10 2.87
C ASP A 210 -18.81 11.06 2.78
N ILE A 211 -18.24 11.21 1.58
CA ILE A 211 -16.79 11.30 1.38
C ILE A 211 -16.35 12.75 1.58
N ASP A 212 -15.69 13.03 2.71
CA ASP A 212 -15.19 14.36 3.05
C ASP A 212 -13.83 14.63 2.38
N LEU A 213 -12.97 13.61 2.29
CA LEU A 213 -11.64 13.63 1.68
C LEU A 213 -11.44 12.43 0.77
N MET A 214 -10.84 12.65 -0.38
CA MET A 214 -10.53 11.61 -1.37
C MET A 214 -9.03 11.53 -1.60
N VAL A 215 -8.48 10.32 -1.62
CA VAL A 215 -7.13 10.06 -2.13
C VAL A 215 -7.25 9.35 -3.47
N VAL A 216 -6.56 9.84 -4.49
CA VAL A 216 -6.64 9.29 -5.84
C VAL A 216 -5.30 9.41 -6.56
N TYR A 217 -4.97 8.41 -7.37
CA TYR A 217 -3.85 8.54 -8.29
C TYR A 217 -4.21 9.47 -9.45
N GLY A 218 -3.38 10.49 -9.68
CA GLY A 218 -3.61 11.48 -10.72
C GLY A 218 -2.92 12.81 -10.43
N ASP A 219 -3.33 13.82 -11.16
CA ASP A 219 -2.76 15.17 -11.15
C ASP A 219 -3.85 16.25 -11.11
N GLU A 220 -3.42 17.51 -11.14
CA GLU A 220 -4.31 18.66 -11.16
C GLU A 220 -5.26 18.71 -12.38
N GLU A 221 -4.90 18.07 -13.50
CA GLU A 221 -5.77 18.00 -14.68
C GLU A 221 -6.93 17.03 -14.42
N LEU A 222 -6.66 15.90 -13.76
CA LEU A 222 -7.70 14.99 -13.31
C LEU A 222 -8.69 15.70 -12.36
N LEU A 223 -8.20 16.43 -11.36
CA LEU A 223 -9.08 17.13 -10.42
C LEU A 223 -9.97 18.16 -11.15
N LYS A 224 -9.39 18.96 -12.04
CA LYS A 224 -10.16 19.93 -12.85
C LYS A 224 -11.21 19.25 -13.72
N ALA A 225 -10.89 18.10 -14.31
CA ALA A 225 -11.83 17.34 -15.11
C ALA A 225 -12.98 16.78 -14.25
N LEU A 226 -12.67 16.24 -13.07
CA LEU A 226 -13.66 15.74 -12.11
C LEU A 226 -14.60 16.86 -11.62
N GLN A 227 -14.06 18.05 -11.32
CA GLN A 227 -14.84 19.19 -10.89
C GLN A 227 -15.70 19.79 -12.03
N ALA A 228 -15.26 19.68 -13.28
CA ALA A 228 -16.04 20.12 -14.44
C ALA A 228 -17.16 19.12 -14.81
N ASP A 229 -17.05 17.87 -14.39
CA ASP A 229 -18.05 16.85 -14.62
C ASP A 229 -19.24 17.04 -13.64
N LYS A 230 -20.47 17.12 -14.21
CA LYS A 230 -21.67 17.43 -13.43
C LYS A 230 -22.06 16.38 -12.39
N ILE A 231 -21.65 15.13 -12.61
CA ILE A 231 -21.98 14.02 -11.73
C ILE A 231 -20.86 13.80 -10.71
N MET A 232 -19.60 13.70 -11.17
CA MET A 232 -18.45 13.50 -10.27
C MET A 232 -18.30 14.65 -9.27
N SER A 233 -18.61 15.89 -9.67
CA SER A 233 -18.57 17.06 -8.79
C SER A 233 -19.67 17.07 -7.70
N GLU A 234 -20.57 16.12 -7.67
CA GLU A 234 -21.52 15.94 -6.56
C GLU A 234 -20.87 15.28 -5.34
N ILE A 235 -19.76 14.56 -5.50
CA ILE A 235 -18.97 14.04 -4.37
C ILE A 235 -18.38 15.22 -3.59
N PRO A 236 -18.65 15.36 -2.28
CA PRO A 236 -18.22 16.53 -1.49
C PRO A 236 -16.72 16.79 -1.57
N ALA A 237 -15.89 15.74 -1.48
CA ALA A 237 -14.45 15.85 -1.61
C ALA A 237 -14.01 16.50 -2.94
N ILE A 238 -14.57 16.05 -4.06
CA ILE A 238 -14.27 16.59 -5.41
C ILE A 238 -14.76 18.04 -5.51
N LYS A 239 -15.99 18.28 -5.10
CA LYS A 239 -16.61 19.61 -5.14
C LYS A 239 -15.79 20.67 -4.43
N ASN A 240 -15.28 20.33 -3.25
CA ASN A 240 -14.53 21.24 -2.39
C ASN A 240 -13.02 21.25 -2.73
N GLY A 241 -12.56 20.34 -3.58
CA GLY A 241 -11.13 20.16 -3.85
C GLY A 241 -10.37 19.50 -2.70
N ALA A 242 -11.06 18.84 -1.77
CA ALA A 242 -10.46 18.05 -0.68
C ALA A 242 -9.98 16.70 -1.21
N VAL A 243 -9.06 16.75 -2.18
CA VAL A 243 -8.53 15.60 -2.91
C VAL A 243 -7.02 15.61 -2.82
N VAL A 244 -6.46 14.52 -2.33
CA VAL A 244 -5.02 14.24 -2.41
C VAL A 244 -4.75 13.57 -3.76
N LEU A 245 -3.94 14.22 -4.56
CA LEU A 245 -3.53 13.75 -5.88
C LEU A 245 -2.16 13.10 -5.76
N LEU A 246 -2.07 11.82 -6.07
CA LEU A 246 -0.84 11.06 -6.02
C LEU A 246 -0.33 10.82 -7.44
N ASP A 247 0.76 11.49 -7.80
CA ASP A 247 1.47 11.13 -9.02
C ASP A 247 1.90 9.67 -8.95
N SER A 248 1.41 8.85 -9.88
CA SER A 248 1.65 7.40 -9.91
C SER A 248 3.13 7.01 -10.03
N THR A 249 4.01 7.97 -10.33
CA THR A 249 5.47 7.80 -10.42
C THR A 249 6.21 8.30 -9.17
N SER A 250 5.49 8.85 -8.19
CA SER A 250 6.09 9.41 -6.98
C SER A 250 6.44 8.36 -5.93
N ARG A 251 7.35 8.73 -5.00
CA ARG A 251 7.66 7.90 -3.83
C ARG A 251 6.44 7.77 -2.90
N LEU A 252 5.64 8.82 -2.80
CA LEU A 252 4.45 8.80 -1.96
C LEU A 252 3.41 7.83 -2.51
N ALA A 253 3.19 7.78 -3.84
CA ALA A 253 2.32 6.79 -4.46
C ALA A 253 2.78 5.35 -4.17
N ALA A 254 4.09 5.09 -4.22
CA ALA A 254 4.68 3.80 -3.89
C ALA A 254 4.39 3.38 -2.44
N SER A 255 4.43 4.33 -1.48
CA SER A 255 4.27 4.08 -0.05
C SER A 255 2.82 3.94 0.43
N THR A 256 1.83 4.25 -0.42
CA THR A 256 0.42 4.10 -0.04
C THR A 256 -0.01 2.67 0.18
N THR A 257 0.73 1.69 -0.38
CA THR A 257 0.70 0.31 0.10
C THR A 257 1.76 0.18 1.19
N PRO A 258 1.38 0.36 2.48
CA PRO A 258 2.34 0.58 3.54
C PRO A 258 3.12 -0.69 3.89
N SER A 259 4.40 -0.51 4.22
CA SER A 259 5.28 -1.53 4.77
C SER A 259 5.99 -1.02 6.03
N ILE A 260 6.66 -1.91 6.74
CA ILE A 260 7.40 -1.56 7.97
C ILE A 260 8.53 -0.53 7.74
N LEU A 261 9.08 -0.42 6.52
CA LEU A 261 10.08 0.59 6.15
C LEU A 261 9.47 1.80 5.45
N SER A 262 8.43 1.60 4.61
CA SER A 262 7.83 2.73 3.88
C SER A 262 7.12 3.71 4.82
N ILE A 263 6.49 3.20 5.88
CA ILE A 263 5.77 4.05 6.85
C ILE A 263 6.71 5.09 7.46
N PRO A 264 7.81 4.75 8.16
CA PRO A 264 8.70 5.76 8.73
C PRO A 264 9.36 6.66 7.68
N ALA A 265 9.55 6.16 6.46
CA ALA A 265 10.17 6.94 5.39
C ALA A 265 9.28 8.03 4.80
N THR A 266 7.94 7.87 4.86
CA THR A 266 7.02 8.74 4.09
C THR A 266 5.85 9.29 4.89
N ILE A 267 5.69 8.92 6.17
CA ILE A 267 4.51 9.31 6.95
C ILE A 267 4.37 10.83 7.06
N ASP A 268 5.45 11.57 7.29
CA ASP A 268 5.39 13.03 7.42
C ASP A 268 4.89 13.68 6.12
N GLU A 269 5.42 13.26 4.97
CA GLU A 269 4.98 13.73 3.66
C GLU A 269 3.50 13.42 3.40
N TYR A 270 3.06 12.21 3.80
CA TYR A 270 1.67 11.81 3.61
C TYR A 270 0.72 12.60 4.52
N LEU A 271 1.08 12.81 5.78
CA LEU A 271 0.30 13.62 6.71
C LEU A 271 0.19 15.08 6.24
N ASP A 272 1.26 15.66 5.68
CA ASP A 272 1.27 17.03 5.14
C ASP A 272 0.25 17.19 4.00
N VAL A 273 0.26 16.31 2.99
CA VAL A 273 -0.70 16.41 1.87
C VAL A 273 -2.14 16.11 2.30
N LEU A 274 -2.34 15.22 3.28
CA LEU A 274 -3.66 14.95 3.86
C LEU A 274 -4.17 16.16 4.64
N SER A 275 -3.30 16.82 5.42
CA SER A 275 -3.63 18.05 6.17
C SER A 275 -4.01 19.21 5.24
N GLU A 276 -3.25 19.39 4.14
CA GLU A 276 -3.59 20.39 3.11
C GLU A 276 -4.98 20.13 2.52
N ALA A 277 -5.29 18.86 2.20
CA ALA A 277 -6.59 18.49 1.67
C ALA A 277 -7.73 18.69 2.71
N CYS A 278 -7.50 18.40 3.98
CA CYS A 278 -8.44 18.68 5.06
C CYS A 278 -8.80 20.17 5.16
N GLY A 279 -7.84 21.06 4.90
CA GLY A 279 -8.07 22.51 4.87
C GLY A 279 -9.11 22.95 3.84
N LYS A 280 -9.42 22.13 2.83
CA LYS A 280 -10.36 22.42 1.74
C LYS A 280 -11.78 21.89 1.99
N ILE A 281 -12.00 21.07 3.03
CA ILE A 281 -13.31 20.40 3.29
C ILE A 281 -14.47 21.41 3.49
N ASN A 282 -14.20 22.54 4.09
CA ASN A 282 -15.20 23.56 4.44
C ASN A 282 -15.03 24.88 3.64
N GLY A 283 -14.35 24.80 2.49
CA GLY A 283 -14.00 25.96 1.65
C GLY A 283 -15.14 26.47 0.78
#